data_8de7a138c409eb2396848b146e53658d
#
_entry.id   8de7a138c409eb2396848b146e53658d
#
_cell.length_a   1.000
_cell.length_b   1.000
_cell.length_c   1.000
_cell.angle_alpha   90.00
_cell.angle_beta   90.00
_cell.angle_gamma   90.00
#
_symmetry.space_group_name_H-M   'P 1'
#
loop_
_entity.id
_entity.type
_entity.pdbx_description
1 polymer ?
#
loop_
_entity_poly.entity_id
_entity_poly.type
_entity_poly.pdbx_seq_one_letter_code
_entity_poly.pdbx_strand_id
1 'polypeptide(L)'
;VELYLIRHGIAEERRPDIKDEERSLTKEGRQKTEKVAQRLEKLGLHFDLIATSPLVRACQTAEILIAAGLSSKLEECTYLAPDGRIDSWVVDWLEARNYSPQTQLALVGHEPDLSAWAEILLWGQAKATLVLKKAGMIGVKLPEKGSPLGRSQMFWLTPPKYLL
;
A
#
# COMPACT_ATOMS: atom_id res chain seq x y z
N VAL A 1 8.22 -4.84 12.21
CA VAL A 1 7.10 -4.46 11.34
C VAL A 1 7.23 -5.15 10.00
N GLU A 2 6.18 -5.84 9.58
CA GLU A 2 5.99 -6.28 8.20
C GLU A 2 5.07 -5.27 7.51
N LEU A 3 5.54 -4.75 6.39
CA LEU A 3 4.89 -3.68 5.66
C LEU A 3 4.39 -4.21 4.32
N TYR A 4 3.10 -4.01 4.04
CA TYR A 4 2.48 -4.41 2.78
C TYR A 4 2.10 -3.16 2.00
N LEU A 5 2.80 -2.91 0.90
CA LEU A 5 2.54 -1.79 0.00
C LEU A 5 1.57 -2.25 -1.08
N ILE A 6 0.37 -1.68 -1.10
CA ILE A 6 -0.72 -2.10 -1.98
C ILE A 6 -1.11 -0.94 -2.89
N ARG A 7 -0.96 -1.11 -4.19
CA ARG A 7 -1.41 -0.11 -5.15
C ARG A 7 -2.93 -0.15 -5.28
N HIS A 8 -3.56 1.03 -5.36
CA HIS A 8 -5.01 1.11 -5.59
C HIS A 8 -5.43 0.31 -6.84
N GLY A 9 -6.68 -0.11 -6.90
CA GLY A 9 -7.27 -0.83 -8.03
C GLY A 9 -7.44 0.04 -9.28
N ILE A 10 -7.99 -0.56 -10.34
CA ILE A 10 -8.25 0.13 -11.61
C ILE A 10 -9.25 1.26 -11.37
N ALA A 11 -8.86 2.48 -11.72
CA ALA A 11 -9.65 3.69 -11.56
C ALA A 11 -10.06 4.27 -12.91
N GLU A 12 -11.03 5.18 -12.88
CA GLU A 12 -11.46 5.96 -14.04
C GLU A 12 -10.24 6.66 -14.67
N GLU A 13 -10.29 6.84 -15.99
CA GLU A 13 -9.25 7.56 -16.71
C GLU A 13 -9.26 9.05 -16.35
N ARG A 14 -8.09 9.68 -16.45
CA ARG A 14 -7.95 11.11 -16.25
C ARG A 14 -8.76 11.87 -17.29
N ARG A 15 -9.55 12.85 -16.85
CA ARG A 15 -10.37 13.72 -17.70
C ARG A 15 -10.27 15.15 -17.22
N PRO A 16 -10.40 16.16 -18.14
CA PRO A 16 -10.34 17.56 -17.74
C PRO A 16 -11.48 18.01 -16.81
N ASP A 17 -12.62 17.32 -16.83
CA ASP A 17 -13.82 17.64 -16.06
C ASP A 17 -13.87 17.04 -14.66
N ILE A 18 -12.86 16.26 -14.27
CA ILE A 18 -12.78 15.64 -12.95
C ILE A 18 -11.39 15.87 -12.35
N LYS A 19 -11.36 16.20 -11.06
CA LYS A 19 -10.10 16.32 -10.33
C LYS A 19 -9.45 14.95 -10.15
N ASP A 20 -8.13 14.87 -10.27
CA ASP A 20 -7.41 13.60 -10.14
C ASP A 20 -7.71 12.91 -8.81
N GLU A 21 -7.75 13.66 -7.72
CA GLU A 21 -8.03 13.13 -6.38
C GLU A 21 -9.44 12.55 -6.22
N GLU A 22 -10.37 12.91 -7.11
CA GLU A 22 -11.77 12.44 -7.10
C GLU A 22 -12.04 11.24 -8.00
N ARG A 23 -11.06 10.80 -8.81
CA ARG A 23 -11.25 9.63 -9.67
C ARG A 23 -11.52 8.38 -8.83
N SER A 24 -12.65 7.73 -9.10
CA SER A 24 -13.06 6.50 -8.40
C SER A 24 -12.55 5.25 -9.08
N LEU A 25 -12.60 4.13 -8.38
CA LEU A 25 -12.43 2.82 -9.00
C LEU A 25 -13.53 2.60 -10.03
N THR A 26 -13.19 1.94 -11.14
CA THR A 26 -14.19 1.44 -12.10
C THR A 26 -14.92 0.25 -11.49
N LYS A 27 -16.04 -0.15 -12.11
CA LYS A 27 -16.75 -1.39 -11.72
C LYS A 27 -15.80 -2.60 -11.81
N GLU A 28 -15.04 -2.70 -12.89
CA GLU A 28 -14.03 -3.74 -13.06
C GLU A 28 -12.96 -3.69 -11.96
N GLY A 29 -12.48 -2.49 -11.65
CA GLY A 29 -11.49 -2.28 -10.60
C GLY A 29 -11.99 -2.74 -9.23
N ARG A 30 -13.25 -2.42 -8.89
CA ARG A 30 -13.87 -2.88 -7.65
C ARG A 30 -13.96 -4.40 -7.60
N GLN A 31 -14.44 -5.03 -8.65
CA GLN A 31 -14.60 -6.49 -8.72
C GLN A 31 -13.27 -7.22 -8.59
N LYS A 32 -12.24 -6.76 -9.29
CA LYS A 32 -10.90 -7.35 -9.19
C LYS A 32 -10.29 -7.15 -7.80
N THR A 33 -10.42 -5.96 -7.25
CA THR A 33 -9.91 -5.67 -5.90
C THR A 33 -10.61 -6.52 -4.84
N GLU A 34 -11.93 -6.71 -4.97
CA GLU A 34 -12.69 -7.60 -4.07
C GLU A 34 -12.17 -9.04 -4.12
N LYS A 35 -11.91 -9.56 -5.33
CA LYS A 35 -11.36 -10.92 -5.50
C LYS A 35 -9.96 -11.03 -4.88
N VAL A 36 -9.11 -10.04 -5.10
CA VAL A 36 -7.77 -9.99 -4.50
C VAL A 36 -7.89 -9.99 -2.97
N ALA A 37 -8.73 -9.12 -2.41
CA ALA A 37 -8.93 -9.00 -0.97
C ALA A 37 -9.42 -10.32 -0.36
N GLN A 38 -10.39 -10.97 -0.99
CA GLN A 38 -10.89 -12.28 -0.54
C GLN A 38 -9.81 -13.35 -0.56
N ARG A 39 -8.96 -13.34 -1.60
CA ARG A 39 -7.85 -14.29 -1.70
C ARG A 39 -6.82 -14.06 -0.61
N LEU A 40 -6.45 -12.81 -0.34
CA LEU A 40 -5.52 -12.47 0.73
C LEU A 40 -6.06 -12.93 2.09
N GLU A 41 -7.34 -12.73 2.34
CA GLU A 41 -7.98 -13.19 3.57
C GLU A 41 -7.90 -14.73 3.70
N LYS A 42 -8.21 -15.46 2.63
CA LYS A 42 -8.12 -16.93 2.60
C LYS A 42 -6.69 -17.44 2.81
N LEU A 43 -5.70 -16.66 2.38
CA LEU A 43 -4.28 -16.97 2.62
C LEU A 43 -3.86 -16.68 4.08
N GLY A 44 -4.76 -16.15 4.88
CA GLY A 44 -4.50 -15.89 6.29
C GLY A 44 -3.83 -14.55 6.59
N LEU A 45 -3.79 -13.63 5.64
CA LEU A 45 -3.28 -12.29 5.92
C LEU A 45 -4.22 -11.53 6.83
N HIS A 46 -3.63 -10.78 7.74
CA HIS A 46 -4.33 -9.86 8.61
C HIS A 46 -3.42 -8.67 8.91
N PHE A 47 -3.98 -7.47 8.89
CA PHE A 47 -3.23 -6.25 9.16
C PHE A 47 -3.73 -5.62 10.45
N ASP A 48 -2.79 -5.17 11.29
CA ASP A 48 -3.13 -4.42 12.51
C ASP A 48 -3.72 -3.05 12.18
N LEU A 49 -3.31 -2.49 11.04
CA LEU A 49 -3.83 -1.23 10.52
C LEU A 49 -3.68 -1.19 9.01
N ILE A 50 -4.68 -0.65 8.33
CA ILE A 50 -4.58 -0.23 6.93
C ILE A 50 -4.53 1.29 6.92
N ALA A 51 -3.43 1.86 6.44
CA ALA A 51 -3.30 3.28 6.19
C ALA A 51 -3.46 3.53 4.70
N THR A 52 -4.20 4.57 4.32
CA THR A 52 -4.49 4.85 2.92
C THR A 52 -4.20 6.30 2.55
N SER A 53 -3.76 6.50 1.30
CA SER A 53 -3.83 7.82 0.67
C SER A 53 -5.24 8.40 0.79
N PRO A 54 -5.40 9.73 0.96
CA PRO A 54 -6.71 10.34 1.00
C PRO A 54 -7.44 10.39 -0.35
N LEU A 55 -6.77 10.04 -1.46
CA LEU A 55 -7.40 10.05 -2.77
C LEU A 55 -8.48 8.97 -2.89
N VAL A 56 -9.58 9.30 -3.55
CA VAL A 56 -10.80 8.46 -3.59
C VAL A 56 -10.49 7.00 -4.00
N ARG A 57 -9.73 6.78 -5.07
CA ARG A 57 -9.40 5.44 -5.56
C ARG A 57 -8.62 4.59 -4.55
N ALA A 58 -7.78 5.22 -3.74
CA ALA A 58 -7.04 4.54 -2.69
C ALA A 58 -7.93 4.24 -1.48
N CYS A 59 -8.74 5.20 -1.05
CA CYS A 59 -9.72 4.99 0.03
C CYS A 59 -10.69 3.87 -0.31
N GLN A 60 -11.21 3.82 -1.53
CA GLN A 60 -12.11 2.76 -1.98
C GLN A 60 -11.42 1.39 -1.98
N THR A 61 -10.17 1.33 -2.41
CA THR A 61 -9.37 0.09 -2.34
C THR A 61 -9.23 -0.36 -0.88
N ALA A 62 -8.85 0.54 0.01
CA ALA A 62 -8.69 0.25 1.43
C ALA A 62 -10.00 -0.22 2.08
N GLU A 63 -11.12 0.41 1.75
CA GLU A 63 -12.45 0.01 2.24
C GLU A 63 -12.82 -1.42 1.79
N ILE A 64 -12.45 -1.80 0.57
CA ILE A 64 -12.64 -3.17 0.08
C ILE A 64 -11.82 -4.16 0.89
N LEU A 65 -10.58 -3.81 1.23
CA LEU A 65 -9.74 -4.67 2.08
C LEU A 65 -10.35 -4.83 3.48
N ILE A 66 -10.87 -3.75 4.07
CA ILE A 66 -11.58 -3.80 5.36
C ILE A 66 -12.82 -4.70 5.26
N ALA A 67 -13.64 -4.52 4.23
CA ALA A 67 -14.86 -5.31 4.04
C ALA A 67 -14.58 -6.81 3.90
N ALA A 68 -13.42 -7.18 3.37
CA ALA A 68 -12.99 -8.58 3.25
C ALA A 68 -12.46 -9.16 4.57
N GLY A 69 -12.33 -8.36 5.62
CA GLY A 69 -11.86 -8.83 6.92
C GLY A 69 -10.35 -8.77 7.14
N LEU A 70 -9.61 -8.07 6.27
CA LEU A 70 -8.16 -7.98 6.38
C LEU A 70 -7.66 -7.11 7.53
N SER A 71 -8.50 -6.19 8.02
CA SER A 71 -8.24 -5.39 9.21
C SER A 71 -9.53 -4.83 9.75
N SER A 72 -9.53 -4.45 11.03
CA SER A 72 -10.63 -3.70 11.66
C SER A 72 -10.32 -2.20 11.80
N LYS A 73 -9.13 -1.77 11.40
CA LYS A 73 -8.67 -0.38 11.56
C LYS A 73 -8.25 0.21 10.24
N LEU A 74 -8.82 1.38 9.92
CA LEU A 74 -8.51 2.14 8.70
C LEU A 74 -8.23 3.58 9.09
N GLU A 75 -7.16 4.14 8.52
CA GLU A 75 -6.79 5.54 8.78
C GLU A 75 -6.24 6.17 7.50
N GLU A 76 -6.56 7.44 7.26
CA GLU A 76 -5.95 8.21 6.19
C GLU A 76 -4.54 8.64 6.58
N CYS A 77 -3.62 8.60 5.62
CA CYS A 77 -2.23 9.01 5.79
C CYS A 77 -1.82 9.90 4.62
N THR A 78 -1.60 11.18 4.89
CA THR A 78 -1.29 12.17 3.86
C THR A 78 0.05 11.91 3.17
N TYR A 79 0.99 11.22 3.83
CA TYR A 79 2.26 10.82 3.22
C TYR A 79 2.10 9.83 2.07
N LEU A 80 0.94 9.17 1.97
CA LEU A 80 0.64 8.23 0.88
C LEU A 80 -0.02 8.89 -0.33
N ALA A 81 -0.36 10.18 -0.23
CA ALA A 81 -0.79 10.96 -1.40
C ALA A 81 0.35 11.05 -2.42
N PRO A 82 0.04 11.30 -3.72
CA PRO A 82 1.10 11.43 -4.74
C PRO A 82 2.21 12.40 -4.32
N ASP A 83 3.45 12.03 -4.62
CA ASP A 83 4.68 12.77 -4.28
C ASP A 83 5.03 12.78 -2.79
N GLY A 84 4.39 11.92 -1.99
CA GLY A 84 4.75 11.75 -0.58
C GLY A 84 6.17 11.21 -0.41
N ARG A 85 6.84 11.63 0.67
CA ARG A 85 8.23 11.27 0.95
C ARG A 85 8.31 10.19 2.02
N ILE A 86 9.00 9.10 1.70
CA ILE A 86 9.17 7.99 2.66
C ILE A 86 10.01 8.39 3.88
N ASP A 87 11.03 9.21 3.69
CA ASP A 87 11.87 9.66 4.81
C ASP A 87 11.04 10.43 5.86
N SER A 88 10.17 11.31 5.42
CA SER A 88 9.25 12.03 6.31
C SER A 88 8.24 11.06 6.95
N TRP A 89 7.69 10.13 6.19
CA TRP A 89 6.77 9.12 6.72
C TRP A 89 7.43 8.28 7.82
N VAL A 90 8.67 7.85 7.61
CA VAL A 90 9.41 7.06 8.61
C VAL A 90 9.57 7.85 9.91
N VAL A 91 10.03 9.09 9.84
CA VAL A 91 10.32 9.89 11.04
C VAL A 91 9.03 10.36 11.72
N ASP A 92 8.11 10.94 10.96
CA ASP A 92 6.96 11.65 11.54
C ASP A 92 5.76 10.73 11.81
N TRP A 93 5.66 9.61 11.09
CA TRP A 93 4.51 8.72 11.22
C TRP A 93 4.88 7.37 11.84
N LEU A 94 5.85 6.65 11.27
CA LEU A 94 6.19 5.28 11.70
C LEU A 94 6.86 5.25 13.06
N GLU A 95 7.95 5.99 13.22
CA GLU A 95 8.73 6.00 14.48
C GLU A 95 7.91 6.56 15.64
N ALA A 96 7.06 7.55 15.39
CA ALA A 96 6.20 8.15 16.40
C ALA A 96 5.21 7.16 17.04
N ARG A 97 4.89 6.07 16.37
CA ARG A 97 3.91 5.07 16.83
C ARG A 97 4.51 3.95 17.66
N ASN A 98 5.82 3.80 17.62
CA ASN A 98 6.53 2.80 18.41
C ASN A 98 5.92 1.39 18.31
N TYR A 99 5.69 0.92 17.09
CA TYR A 99 5.10 -0.39 16.85
C TYR A 99 6.01 -1.53 17.29
N SER A 100 5.42 -2.66 17.70
CA SER A 100 6.16 -3.88 18.00
C SER A 100 6.73 -4.52 16.72
N PRO A 101 7.79 -5.35 16.85
CA PRO A 101 8.34 -6.05 15.68
C PRO A 101 7.36 -6.98 14.97
N GLN A 102 6.29 -7.42 15.64
CA GLN A 102 5.27 -8.30 15.08
C GLN A 102 4.14 -7.58 14.36
N THR A 103 4.14 -6.24 14.39
CA THR A 103 3.07 -5.45 13.77
C THR A 103 3.07 -5.63 12.25
N GLN A 104 1.88 -5.82 11.70
CA GLN A 104 1.64 -5.93 10.26
C GLN A 104 0.83 -4.72 9.79
N LEU A 105 1.42 -3.92 8.91
CA LEU A 105 0.82 -2.71 8.38
C LEU A 105 0.57 -2.85 6.87
N ALA A 106 -0.58 -2.43 6.41
CA ALA A 106 -0.83 -2.24 4.98
C ALA A 106 -0.89 -0.75 4.65
N LEU A 107 -0.21 -0.35 3.60
CA LEU A 107 -0.23 1.01 3.06
C LEU A 107 -0.82 0.98 1.66
N VAL A 108 -1.92 1.69 1.46
CA VAL A 108 -2.58 1.78 0.15
C VAL A 108 -2.24 3.12 -0.51
N GLY A 109 -1.67 3.05 -1.69
CA GLY A 109 -1.19 4.26 -2.35
C GLY A 109 -1.07 4.11 -3.86
N HIS A 110 -0.12 4.83 -4.42
CA HIS A 110 0.00 5.12 -5.85
C HIS A 110 1.36 4.75 -6.41
N GLU A 111 1.45 4.59 -7.72
CA GLU A 111 2.69 4.54 -8.45
C GLU A 111 2.99 5.91 -9.09
N PRO A 112 4.27 6.29 -9.23
CA PRO A 112 5.48 5.47 -8.99
C PRO A 112 5.95 5.40 -7.53
N ASP A 113 5.25 6.05 -6.61
CA ASP A 113 5.71 6.25 -5.23
C ASP A 113 5.92 4.93 -4.47
N LEU A 114 4.97 4.00 -4.53
CA LEU A 114 5.09 2.76 -3.74
C LEU A 114 6.26 1.89 -4.17
N SER A 115 6.52 1.76 -5.47
CA SER A 115 7.71 1.05 -5.96
C SER A 115 8.98 1.77 -5.53
N ALA A 116 9.01 3.10 -5.60
CA ALA A 116 10.14 3.89 -5.14
C ALA A 116 10.35 3.72 -3.63
N TRP A 117 9.28 3.74 -2.83
CA TRP A 117 9.35 3.49 -1.39
C TRP A 117 9.93 2.10 -1.10
N ALA A 118 9.47 1.07 -1.80
CA ALA A 118 10.00 -0.28 -1.64
C ALA A 118 11.51 -0.31 -1.96
N GLU A 119 11.92 0.30 -3.06
CA GLU A 119 13.33 0.34 -3.45
C GLU A 119 14.20 1.11 -2.44
N ILE A 120 13.70 2.22 -1.91
CA ILE A 120 14.42 2.97 -0.87
C ILE A 120 14.54 2.14 0.42
N LEU A 121 13.50 1.41 0.80
CA LEU A 121 13.57 0.49 1.95
C LEU A 121 14.60 -0.62 1.75
N LEU A 122 14.69 -1.17 0.54
CA LEU A 122 15.60 -2.28 0.23
C LEU A 122 17.04 -1.82 0.00
N TRP A 123 17.23 -0.77 -0.79
CA TRP A 123 18.55 -0.38 -1.31
C TRP A 123 19.01 1.03 -0.91
N GLY A 124 18.17 1.78 -0.23
CA GLY A 124 18.48 3.15 0.18
C GLY A 124 18.23 4.21 -0.89
N GLN A 125 17.88 3.82 -2.10
CA GLN A 125 17.58 4.73 -3.21
C GLN A 125 16.62 4.10 -4.21
N ALA A 126 15.82 4.92 -4.89
CA ALA A 126 14.94 4.48 -5.95
C ALA A 126 15.74 4.24 -7.23
N LYS A 127 15.49 3.11 -7.90
CA LYS A 127 16.20 2.66 -9.11
C LYS A 127 15.27 2.42 -10.30
N ALA A 128 13.96 2.62 -10.13
CA ALA A 128 12.93 2.38 -11.14
C ALA A 128 12.98 0.96 -11.72
N THR A 129 13.22 -0.04 -10.88
CA THR A 129 13.37 -1.46 -11.29
C THR A 129 12.20 -2.34 -10.86
N LEU A 130 11.48 -1.98 -9.78
CA LEU A 130 10.31 -2.72 -9.33
C LEU A 130 9.05 -2.26 -10.06
N VAL A 131 8.18 -3.21 -10.40
CA VAL A 131 6.90 -2.96 -11.06
C VAL A 131 5.78 -3.42 -10.14
N LEU A 132 4.92 -2.49 -9.74
CA LEU A 132 3.74 -2.78 -8.93
C LEU A 132 2.48 -2.49 -9.75
N LYS A 133 1.74 -3.53 -10.09
CA LYS A 133 0.48 -3.43 -10.86
C LYS A 133 -0.66 -2.97 -9.96
N LYS A 134 -1.73 -2.41 -10.56
CA LYS A 134 -2.94 -1.99 -9.84
C LYS A 134 -3.52 -3.17 -9.07
N ALA A 135 -3.83 -2.97 -7.78
CA ALA A 135 -4.23 -4.01 -6.82
C ALA A 135 -3.15 -5.07 -6.57
N GLY A 136 -1.92 -4.84 -6.99
CA GLY A 136 -0.76 -5.66 -6.64
C GLY A 136 -0.18 -5.26 -5.30
N MET A 137 0.76 -6.07 -4.80
CA MET A 137 1.28 -5.92 -3.45
C MET A 137 2.77 -6.25 -3.39
N ILE A 138 3.49 -5.47 -2.56
CA ILE A 138 4.88 -5.76 -2.16
C ILE A 138 4.90 -5.90 -0.64
N GLY A 139 5.49 -6.99 -0.14
CA GLY A 139 5.71 -7.20 1.28
C GLY A 139 7.18 -6.97 1.64
N VAL A 140 7.42 -6.13 2.65
CA VAL A 140 8.77 -5.75 3.09
C VAL A 140 8.86 -5.88 4.61
N LYS A 141 9.86 -6.59 5.08
CA LYS A 141 10.16 -6.69 6.52
C LYS A 141 11.14 -5.60 6.90
N LEU A 142 10.74 -4.77 7.84
CA LEU A 142 11.59 -3.70 8.38
C LEU A 142 12.50 -4.27 9.48
N PRO A 143 13.71 -3.69 9.69
CA PRO A 143 14.56 -4.10 10.80
C PRO A 143 13.92 -3.73 12.14
N GLU A 144 14.25 -4.47 13.19
CA GLU A 144 13.72 -4.21 14.53
C GLU A 144 14.24 -2.90 15.13
N LYS A 145 15.47 -2.51 14.78
CA LYS A 145 16.13 -1.32 15.31
C LYS A 145 16.76 -0.49 14.19
N GLY A 146 16.74 0.82 14.37
CA GLY A 146 17.35 1.77 13.46
C GLY A 146 16.48 2.07 12.24
N SER A 147 17.03 2.91 11.37
CA SER A 147 16.32 3.32 10.16
C SER A 147 16.03 2.12 9.23
N PRO A 148 14.83 2.00 8.68
CA PRO A 148 14.52 0.95 7.71
C PRO A 148 15.09 1.22 6.32
N LEU A 149 15.55 2.43 6.04
CA LEU A 149 16.02 2.83 4.72
C LEU A 149 17.31 2.09 4.35
N GLY A 150 17.29 1.33 3.27
CA GLY A 150 18.42 0.53 2.80
C GLY A 150 18.73 -0.69 3.67
N ARG A 151 17.87 -1.02 4.64
CA ARG A 151 18.10 -2.09 5.61
C ARG A 151 16.95 -3.08 5.73
N SER A 152 15.99 -3.00 4.83
CA SER A 152 14.78 -3.83 4.84
C SER A 152 14.89 -4.98 3.83
N GLN A 153 14.04 -6.00 3.99
CA GLN A 153 14.06 -7.21 3.16
C GLN A 153 12.69 -7.43 2.53
N MET A 154 12.68 -7.64 1.22
CA MET A 154 11.45 -8.00 0.52
C MET A 154 11.17 -9.49 0.67
N PHE A 155 9.95 -9.86 1.04
CA PHE A 155 9.52 -11.25 1.14
C PHE A 155 8.37 -11.60 0.19
N TRP A 156 7.73 -10.59 -0.42
CA TRP A 156 6.61 -10.83 -1.33
C TRP A 156 6.53 -9.71 -2.39
N LEU A 157 6.29 -10.12 -3.64
CA LEU A 157 5.93 -9.22 -4.73
C LEU A 157 4.98 -9.98 -5.65
N THR A 158 3.73 -9.51 -5.76
CA THR A 158 2.74 -10.18 -6.61
C THR A 158 1.88 -9.18 -7.37
N PRO A 159 1.65 -9.42 -8.67
CA PRO A 159 0.58 -8.73 -9.39
C PRO A 159 -0.78 -9.36 -9.01
N PRO A 160 -1.89 -8.65 -9.25
CA PRO A 160 -3.21 -9.17 -8.86
C PRO A 160 -3.61 -10.44 -9.61
N LYS A 161 -3.12 -10.66 -10.82
CA LYS A 161 -3.53 -11.81 -11.66
C LYS A 161 -3.31 -13.17 -11.00
N TYR A 162 -2.35 -13.28 -10.09
CA TYR A 162 -2.10 -14.54 -9.37
C TYR A 162 -2.97 -14.70 -8.12
N LEU A 163 -3.76 -13.69 -7.80
CA LEU A 163 -4.68 -13.69 -6.66
C LEU A 163 -6.16 -13.73 -7.07
N LEU A 164 -6.43 -13.67 -8.36
CA LEU A 164 -7.80 -13.69 -8.87
C LEU A 164 -8.41 -15.10 -8.89
#